data_35ef2ed263a62c75e534517b20519f40
#
_entry.id   35ef2ed263a62c75e534517b20519f40
#
_cell.length_a   1.000
_cell.length_b   1.000
_cell.length_c   1.000
_cell.angle_alpha   90.00
_cell.angle_beta   90.00
_cell.angle_gamma   90.00
#
_symmetry.space_group_name_H-M   'P 1'
#
loop_
_entity.id
_entity.type
_entity.pdbx_description
1 polymer ?
#
loop_
_entity_poly.entity_id
_entity_poly.type
_entity_poly.pdbx_seq_one_letter_code
_entity_poly.pdbx_strand_id
1 'polypeptide(L)'
;MTQNSRREIPQFSTPIVETHCHLDYLDSQALSETLDDAFRVGIERIVTISVSADNLDQVRDLANGHPSIWCTQGIHPHEAESWCPALAKRVEIGAGDGRVVAIGEIGLDYYYDHADRDTQKTAFDEQLALAAELSLPVVIHTREAD
;
A
#
# COMPACT_ATOMS: atom_id res chain seq x y z
N MET A 1 8.59 -35.04 -16.98
CA MET A 1 8.58 -33.78 -16.21
C MET A 1 7.99 -32.72 -17.09
N THR A 2 6.73 -32.40 -16.89
CA THR A 2 6.04 -31.31 -17.63
C THR A 2 6.60 -29.98 -17.11
N GLN A 3 7.44 -29.34 -17.91
CA GLN A 3 7.75 -27.92 -17.70
C GLN A 3 6.43 -27.14 -17.74
N ASN A 4 6.04 -26.61 -16.59
CA ASN A 4 4.95 -25.64 -16.52
C ASN A 4 5.45 -24.37 -17.21
N SER A 5 5.25 -24.27 -18.52
CA SER A 5 5.58 -23.05 -19.24
C SER A 5 4.66 -21.95 -18.72
N ARG A 6 5.20 -21.02 -17.93
CA ARG A 6 4.48 -19.81 -17.58
C ARG A 6 4.02 -19.16 -18.88
N ARG A 7 2.76 -18.75 -18.94
CA ARG A 7 2.25 -17.98 -20.09
C ARG A 7 3.12 -16.74 -20.24
N GLU A 8 3.52 -16.44 -21.46
CA GLU A 8 4.16 -15.15 -21.77
C GLU A 8 3.22 -14.02 -21.35
N ILE A 9 3.75 -13.07 -20.61
CA ILE A 9 3.00 -11.87 -20.24
C ILE A 9 2.91 -10.99 -21.49
N PRO A 10 1.70 -10.62 -21.93
CA PRO A 10 1.57 -9.77 -23.12
C PRO A 10 2.20 -8.39 -22.86
N GLN A 11 2.82 -7.85 -23.87
CA GLN A 11 3.29 -6.47 -23.84
C GLN A 11 2.12 -5.53 -24.12
N PHE A 12 1.91 -4.54 -23.26
CA PHE A 12 0.84 -3.58 -23.41
C PHE A 12 1.28 -2.39 -24.26
N SER A 13 0.42 -1.98 -25.20
CA SER A 13 0.65 -0.81 -26.05
C SER A 13 0.28 0.51 -25.38
N THR A 14 -0.57 0.43 -24.34
CA THR A 14 -0.98 1.58 -23.53
C THR A 14 -0.30 1.47 -22.16
N PRO A 15 0.26 2.55 -21.63
CA PRO A 15 0.86 2.56 -20.31
C PRO A 15 -0.11 2.12 -19.23
N ILE A 16 0.37 1.29 -18.31
CA ILE A 16 -0.40 0.80 -17.15
C ILE A 16 0.17 1.40 -15.88
N VAL A 17 -0.73 1.76 -14.97
CA VAL A 17 -0.40 2.11 -13.59
C VAL A 17 -0.86 0.97 -12.69
N GLU A 18 0.10 0.35 -11.97
CA GLU A 18 -0.21 -0.58 -10.89
C GLU A 18 -0.52 0.22 -9.63
N THR A 19 -1.77 0.23 -9.20
CA THR A 19 -2.23 1.09 -8.11
C THR A 19 -2.23 0.42 -6.75
N HIS A 20 -1.96 -0.91 -6.68
CA HIS A 20 -2.02 -1.63 -5.40
C HIS A 20 -1.13 -2.88 -5.39
N CYS A 21 0.06 -2.76 -4.87
CA CYS A 21 0.95 -3.90 -4.63
C CYS A 21 1.79 -3.71 -3.36
N HIS A 22 2.47 -4.78 -2.94
CA HIS A 22 3.30 -4.80 -1.74
C HIS A 22 4.74 -5.16 -2.12
N LEU A 23 5.49 -4.19 -2.64
CA LEU A 23 6.87 -4.38 -3.07
C LEU A 23 7.83 -4.67 -1.91
N ASP A 24 7.51 -4.21 -0.72
CA ASP A 24 8.27 -4.44 0.51
C ASP A 24 8.29 -5.91 0.98
N TYR A 25 7.42 -6.77 0.43
CA TYR A 25 7.42 -8.21 0.69
C TYR A 25 8.50 -8.96 -0.11
N LEU A 26 9.13 -8.33 -1.09
CA LEU A 26 10.15 -8.92 -1.92
C LEU A 26 11.55 -8.63 -1.33
N ASP A 27 12.45 -9.61 -1.42
CA ASP A 27 13.87 -9.34 -1.20
C ASP A 27 14.46 -8.48 -2.33
N SER A 28 15.65 -7.96 -2.13
CA SER A 28 16.25 -7.00 -3.07
C SER A 28 16.47 -7.55 -4.49
N GLN A 29 16.76 -8.85 -4.62
CA GLN A 29 16.92 -9.49 -5.93
C GLN A 29 15.57 -9.67 -6.62
N ALA A 30 14.59 -10.24 -5.92
CA ALA A 30 13.24 -10.43 -6.44
C ALA A 30 12.56 -9.10 -6.80
N LEU A 31 12.81 -8.05 -6.02
CA LEU A 31 12.32 -6.69 -6.30
C LEU A 31 12.87 -6.17 -7.62
N SER A 32 14.19 -6.23 -7.82
CA SER A 32 14.83 -5.76 -9.06
C SER A 32 14.30 -6.51 -10.27
N GLU A 33 14.24 -7.83 -10.22
CA GLU A 33 13.72 -8.68 -11.31
C GLU A 33 12.24 -8.38 -11.61
N THR A 34 11.42 -8.20 -10.57
CA THR A 34 9.99 -7.88 -10.70
C THR A 34 9.78 -6.51 -11.35
N LEU A 35 10.55 -5.51 -10.94
CA LEU A 35 10.46 -4.17 -11.54
C LEU A 35 10.89 -4.17 -13.00
N ASP A 36 11.98 -4.84 -13.33
CA ASP A 36 12.44 -4.97 -14.72
C ASP A 36 11.40 -5.66 -15.61
N ASP A 37 10.78 -6.73 -15.11
CA ASP A 37 9.72 -7.43 -15.82
C ASP A 37 8.46 -6.58 -15.99
N ALA A 38 8.05 -5.85 -14.93
CA ALA A 38 6.90 -4.97 -14.96
C ALA A 38 7.06 -3.85 -15.99
N PHE A 39 8.20 -3.16 -15.98
CA PHE A 39 8.46 -2.07 -16.93
C PHE A 39 8.59 -2.58 -18.38
N ARG A 40 9.15 -3.77 -18.57
CA ARG A 40 9.29 -4.37 -19.89
C ARG A 40 7.93 -4.67 -20.54
N VAL A 41 6.90 -4.98 -19.77
CA VAL A 41 5.55 -5.27 -20.30
C VAL A 41 4.64 -4.05 -20.38
N GLY A 42 5.07 -2.88 -19.96
CA GLY A 42 4.34 -1.63 -20.12
C GLY A 42 3.74 -1.04 -18.84
N ILE A 43 4.10 -1.55 -17.65
CA ILE A 43 3.79 -0.87 -16.42
C ILE A 43 4.75 0.31 -16.26
N GLU A 44 4.23 1.53 -16.15
CA GLU A 44 5.05 2.74 -16.07
C GLU A 44 5.14 3.33 -14.68
N ARG A 45 4.12 3.10 -13.86
CA ARG A 45 4.03 3.63 -12.50
C ARG A 45 3.47 2.58 -11.55
N ILE A 46 3.97 2.60 -10.33
CA ILE A 46 3.58 1.64 -9.29
C ILE A 46 3.30 2.39 -8.00
N VAL A 47 2.23 2.01 -7.31
CA VAL A 47 1.96 2.46 -5.95
C VAL A 47 2.11 1.27 -5.00
N THR A 48 3.14 1.31 -4.15
CA THR A 48 3.34 0.31 -3.10
C THR A 48 2.62 0.73 -1.82
N ILE A 49 1.99 -0.22 -1.15
CA ILE A 49 0.97 0.06 -0.13
C ILE A 49 1.51 -0.20 1.27
N SER A 50 1.32 0.78 2.16
CA SER A 50 1.54 0.64 3.60
C SER A 50 0.38 -0.11 4.26
N VAL A 51 0.69 -0.95 5.24
CA VAL A 51 -0.31 -1.74 5.99
C VAL A 51 -0.09 -1.70 7.50
N SER A 52 1.13 -1.42 7.96
CA SER A 52 1.51 -1.51 9.37
C SER A 52 2.53 -0.46 9.78
N ALA A 53 2.70 -0.27 11.08
CA ALA A 53 3.75 0.58 11.62
C ALA A 53 5.15 0.19 11.15
N ASP A 54 5.37 -1.10 10.87
CA ASP A 54 6.68 -1.64 10.48
C ASP A 54 7.05 -1.30 9.04
N ASN A 55 6.07 -1.16 8.14
CA ASN A 55 6.38 -0.89 6.73
C ASN A 55 6.16 0.55 6.27
N LEU A 56 5.71 1.46 7.16
CA LEU A 56 5.52 2.89 6.82
C LEU A 56 6.76 3.51 6.19
N ASP A 57 7.92 3.30 6.79
CA ASP A 57 9.18 3.86 6.32
C ASP A 57 9.72 3.08 5.11
N GLN A 58 9.56 1.76 5.10
CA GLN A 58 10.02 0.89 4.00
C GLN A 58 9.38 1.27 2.66
N VAL A 59 8.07 1.48 2.63
CA VAL A 59 7.38 1.86 1.37
C VAL A 59 7.76 3.25 0.90
N ARG A 60 8.05 4.20 1.82
CA ARG A 60 8.58 5.51 1.46
C ARG A 60 10.00 5.44 0.90
N ASP A 61 10.85 4.62 1.51
CA ASP A 61 12.23 4.42 1.04
C ASP A 61 12.23 3.80 -0.37
N LEU A 62 11.36 2.81 -0.63
CA LEU A 62 11.17 2.25 -1.96
C LEU A 62 10.72 3.31 -2.97
N ALA A 63 9.75 4.13 -2.62
CA ALA A 63 9.23 5.18 -3.48
C ALA A 63 10.27 6.28 -3.76
N ASN A 64 11.04 6.67 -2.75
CA ASN A 64 12.12 7.66 -2.91
C ASN A 64 13.33 7.11 -3.66
N GLY A 65 13.53 5.79 -3.62
CA GLY A 65 14.63 5.11 -4.31
C GLY A 65 14.40 4.88 -5.82
N HIS A 66 13.17 5.08 -6.31
CA HIS A 66 12.85 4.80 -7.72
C HIS A 66 11.85 5.83 -8.30
N PRO A 67 12.16 6.44 -9.47
CA PRO A 67 11.35 7.52 -10.03
C PRO A 67 9.93 7.12 -10.43
N SER A 68 9.68 5.83 -10.70
CA SER A 68 8.37 5.30 -11.11
C SER A 68 7.56 4.68 -9.96
N ILE A 69 8.03 4.78 -8.72
CA ILE A 69 7.35 4.24 -7.55
C ILE A 69 6.83 5.38 -6.67
N TRP A 70 5.57 5.27 -6.27
CA TRP A 70 4.89 6.04 -5.24
C TRP A 70 4.43 5.11 -4.14
N CYS A 71 3.97 5.67 -3.03
CA CYS A 71 3.49 4.86 -1.92
C CYS A 71 2.29 5.50 -1.22
N THR A 72 1.74 4.76 -0.28
CA THR A 72 0.72 5.22 0.65
C THR A 72 1.26 5.24 2.08
N GLN A 73 0.54 5.90 2.97
CA GLN A 73 0.78 5.86 4.42
C GLN A 73 -0.54 5.56 5.12
N GLY A 74 -0.59 4.47 5.88
CA GLY A 74 -1.81 4.06 6.57
C GLY A 74 -1.65 2.72 7.27
N ILE A 75 -2.64 2.39 8.10
CA ILE A 75 -2.67 1.19 8.92
C ILE A 75 -3.89 0.35 8.55
N HIS A 76 -3.63 -0.86 8.09
CA HIS A 76 -4.62 -1.85 7.69
C HIS A 76 -5.51 -2.26 8.87
N PRO A 77 -6.78 -2.62 8.67
CA PRO A 77 -7.66 -3.09 9.74
C PRO A 77 -7.12 -4.27 10.55
N HIS A 78 -6.30 -5.15 9.98
CA HIS A 78 -5.63 -6.22 10.75
C HIS A 78 -4.70 -5.68 11.85
N GLU A 79 -4.16 -4.49 11.67
CA GLU A 79 -3.22 -3.83 12.58
C GLU A 79 -3.88 -2.69 13.39
N ALA A 80 -5.21 -2.61 13.40
CA ALA A 80 -5.95 -1.51 14.02
C ALA A 80 -5.67 -1.36 15.52
N GLU A 81 -5.31 -2.44 16.22
CA GLU A 81 -4.93 -2.40 17.65
C GLU A 81 -3.66 -1.58 17.91
N SER A 82 -2.80 -1.44 16.90
CA SER A 82 -1.59 -0.61 17.01
C SER A 82 -1.87 0.89 16.87
N TRP A 83 -3.07 1.26 16.39
CA TRP A 83 -3.43 2.64 16.15
C TRP A 83 -3.47 3.43 17.46
N CYS A 84 -2.72 4.52 17.50
CA CYS A 84 -2.61 5.41 18.66
C CYS A 84 -2.15 6.81 18.21
N PRO A 85 -2.22 7.83 19.04
CA PRO A 85 -1.82 9.19 18.70
C PRO A 85 -0.39 9.30 18.15
N ALA A 86 0.54 8.52 18.69
CA ALA A 86 1.93 8.51 18.20
C ALA A 86 2.05 7.92 16.79
N LEU A 87 1.29 6.87 16.48
CA LEU A 87 1.26 6.26 15.16
C LEU A 87 0.52 7.16 14.15
N ALA A 88 -0.58 7.79 14.56
CA ALA A 88 -1.27 8.80 13.76
C ALA A 88 -0.33 9.94 13.35
N LYS A 89 0.51 10.40 14.28
CA LYS A 89 1.51 11.44 14.00
C LYS A 89 2.60 10.96 13.02
N ARG A 90 3.02 9.70 13.10
CA ARG A 90 3.95 9.12 12.13
C ARG A 90 3.35 9.08 10.72
N VAL A 91 2.10 8.66 10.60
CA VAL A 91 1.37 8.63 9.32
C VAL A 91 1.24 10.05 8.76
N GLU A 92 0.84 11.02 9.58
CA GLU A 92 0.73 12.44 9.18
C GLU A 92 2.06 12.99 8.65
N ILE A 93 3.15 12.79 9.39
CA ILE A 93 4.49 13.23 8.98
C ILE A 93 4.92 12.54 7.69
N GLY A 94 4.75 11.21 7.62
CA GLY A 94 5.08 10.44 6.41
C GLY A 94 4.30 10.88 5.19
N ALA A 95 3.03 11.23 5.36
CA ALA A 95 2.16 11.72 4.29
C ALA A 95 2.58 13.08 3.70
N GLY A 96 3.46 13.81 4.40
CA GLY A 96 4.09 15.02 3.85
C GLY A 96 5.18 14.78 2.81
N ASP A 97 5.61 13.54 2.62
CA ASP A 97 6.56 13.16 1.57
C ASP A 97 5.89 13.26 0.18
N GLY A 98 6.59 13.88 -0.78
CA GLY A 98 6.07 14.08 -2.14
C GLY A 98 5.84 12.78 -2.94
N ARG A 99 6.30 11.64 -2.44
CA ARG A 99 6.06 10.32 -3.02
C ARG A 99 4.82 9.63 -2.43
N VAL A 100 4.20 10.19 -1.42
CA VAL A 100 2.97 9.68 -0.84
C VAL A 100 1.77 10.24 -1.58
N VAL A 101 0.96 9.36 -2.14
CA VAL A 101 -0.18 9.73 -3.00
C VAL A 101 -1.55 9.50 -2.36
N ALA A 102 -1.62 8.78 -1.24
CA ALA A 102 -2.87 8.49 -0.55
C ALA A 102 -2.64 8.08 0.91
N ILE A 103 -3.67 8.19 1.73
CA ILE A 103 -3.76 7.53 3.03
C ILE A 103 -4.35 6.13 2.81
N GLY A 104 -3.62 5.12 3.20
CA GLY A 104 -4.01 3.70 3.03
C GLY A 104 -2.84 2.72 3.17
N GLU A 105 -3.18 1.50 3.28
CA GLU A 105 -4.47 0.83 3.19
C GLU A 105 -5.21 0.93 4.53
N ILE A 106 -6.44 1.42 4.53
CA ILE A 106 -7.28 1.63 5.69
C ILE A 106 -8.63 0.95 5.47
N GLY A 107 -9.40 0.68 6.50
CA GLY A 107 -10.74 0.12 6.30
C GLY A 107 -11.18 -0.87 7.37
N LEU A 108 -11.96 -1.87 6.93
CA LEU A 108 -12.62 -2.84 7.79
C LEU A 108 -12.45 -4.26 7.23
N ASP A 109 -12.13 -5.22 8.11
CA ASP A 109 -12.08 -6.63 7.77
C ASP A 109 -12.80 -7.44 8.85
N TYR A 110 -14.02 -7.85 8.54
CA TYR A 110 -14.86 -8.63 9.45
C TYR A 110 -14.82 -10.12 9.15
N TYR A 111 -14.10 -10.52 8.12
CA TYR A 111 -13.86 -11.92 7.83
C TYR A 111 -12.79 -12.51 8.75
N TYR A 112 -11.64 -11.85 8.85
CA TYR A 112 -10.53 -12.30 9.69
C TYR A 112 -10.67 -11.82 11.14
N ASP A 113 -11.28 -10.66 11.38
CA ASP A 113 -11.49 -10.07 12.72
C ASP A 113 -10.22 -10.08 13.60
N HIS A 114 -9.05 -9.76 13.01
CA HIS A 114 -7.77 -9.72 13.74
C HIS A 114 -7.74 -8.65 14.84
N ALA A 115 -8.48 -7.57 14.69
CA ALA A 115 -8.78 -6.59 15.70
C ALA A 115 -10.29 -6.58 15.92
N ASP A 116 -10.76 -6.19 17.11
CA ASP A 116 -12.20 -6.03 17.33
C ASP A 116 -12.78 -4.93 16.43
N ARG A 117 -14.08 -5.05 16.11
CA ARG A 117 -14.71 -4.21 15.09
C ARG A 117 -14.80 -2.73 15.49
N ASP A 118 -14.94 -2.42 16.78
CA ASP A 118 -15.00 -1.04 17.24
C ASP A 118 -13.61 -0.39 17.16
N THR A 119 -12.55 -1.13 17.46
CA THR A 119 -11.16 -0.70 17.25
C THR A 119 -10.88 -0.45 15.77
N GLN A 120 -11.31 -1.36 14.87
CA GLN A 120 -11.18 -1.16 13.44
C GLN A 120 -11.89 0.12 12.97
N LYS A 121 -13.14 0.35 13.42
CA LYS A 121 -13.91 1.55 13.07
C LYS A 121 -13.22 2.82 13.54
N THR A 122 -12.74 2.84 14.78
CA THR A 122 -12.04 4.00 15.35
C THR A 122 -10.79 4.33 14.52
N ALA A 123 -9.94 3.34 14.25
CA ALA A 123 -8.74 3.53 13.43
C ALA A 123 -9.08 3.97 12.00
N PHE A 124 -10.15 3.42 11.41
CA PHE A 124 -10.61 3.80 10.09
C PHE A 124 -11.12 5.24 10.06
N ASP A 125 -11.99 5.63 10.97
CA ASP A 125 -12.58 6.98 11.03
C ASP A 125 -11.50 8.05 11.25
N GLU A 126 -10.55 7.81 12.14
CA GLU A 126 -9.45 8.75 12.40
C GLU A 126 -8.52 8.90 11.19
N GLN A 127 -8.25 7.82 10.46
CA GLN A 127 -7.45 7.88 9.23
C GLN A 127 -8.20 8.54 8.07
N LEU A 128 -9.51 8.37 7.97
CA LEU A 128 -10.34 9.13 7.03
C LEU A 128 -10.31 10.63 7.32
N ALA A 129 -10.42 11.02 8.60
CA ALA A 129 -10.32 12.41 9.01
C ALA A 129 -8.94 13.00 8.66
N LEU A 130 -7.88 12.25 8.91
CA LEU A 130 -6.51 12.65 8.56
C LEU A 130 -6.35 12.85 7.05
N ALA A 131 -6.87 11.93 6.24
CA ALA A 131 -6.84 12.06 4.79
C ALA A 131 -7.57 13.32 4.30
N ALA A 132 -8.71 13.63 4.90
CA ALA A 132 -9.46 14.85 4.58
C ALA A 132 -8.68 16.12 4.96
N GLU A 133 -8.06 16.17 6.12
CA GLU A 133 -7.21 17.28 6.57
C GLU A 133 -6.02 17.51 5.63
N LEU A 134 -5.40 16.43 5.18
CA LEU A 134 -4.24 16.48 4.27
C LEU A 134 -4.65 16.66 2.80
N SER A 135 -5.93 16.62 2.48
CA SER A 135 -6.45 16.63 1.10
C SER A 135 -5.88 15.52 0.23
N LEU A 136 -5.68 14.34 0.81
CA LEU A 136 -5.21 13.14 0.13
C LEU A 136 -6.37 12.17 -0.15
N PRO A 137 -6.34 11.45 -1.27
CA PRO A 137 -7.24 10.32 -1.50
C PRO A 137 -6.96 9.19 -0.51
N VAL A 138 -7.85 8.20 -0.50
CA VAL A 138 -7.73 7.02 0.37
C VAL A 138 -7.67 5.73 -0.44
N VAL A 139 -6.96 4.75 0.08
CA VAL A 139 -6.99 3.36 -0.39
C VAL A 139 -7.71 2.52 0.66
N ILE A 140 -8.85 1.95 0.28
CA ILE A 140 -9.75 1.28 1.21
C ILE A 140 -9.71 -0.23 1.01
N HIS A 141 -9.52 -0.95 2.13
CA HIS A 141 -9.76 -2.37 2.28
C HIS A 141 -11.14 -2.59 2.89
N THR A 142 -11.95 -3.45 2.28
CA THR A 142 -13.19 -3.91 2.90
C THR A 142 -13.37 -5.40 2.63
N ARG A 143 -13.72 -6.14 3.67
CA ARG A 143 -14.00 -7.57 3.57
C ARG A 143 -15.08 -7.96 4.57
N GLU A 144 -16.26 -8.40 4.05
CA GLU A 144 -17.43 -8.75 4.83
C GLU A 144 -17.85 -7.66 5.86
N ALA A 145 -17.70 -6.40 5.47
CA ALA A 145 -17.96 -5.22 6.30
C ALA A 145 -19.00 -4.28 5.67
N ASP A 146 -20.01 -4.86 5.05
CA ASP A 146 -21.12 -4.17 4.39
C ASP A 146 -22.11 -3.57 5.40
#